data_29ec3ffed35def0c936ef9148e2bbac9
#
_entry.id   29ec3ffed35def0c936ef9148e2bbac9
#
_cell.length_a   1.000
_cell.length_b   1.000
_cell.length_c   1.000
_cell.angle_alpha   90.00
_cell.angle_beta   90.00
_cell.angle_gamma   90.00
#
_symmetry.space_group_name_H-M   'P 1'
#
loop_
_entity.id
_entity.type
_entity.pdbx_description
1 polymer ?
#
loop_
_entity_poly.entity_id
_entity_poly.type
_entity_poly.pdbx_seq_one_letter_code
_entity_poly.pdbx_strand_id
1 'polypeptide(L)'
;MKTLNKSTAAKNNSEGKAKPSKSSISRRSFLGKSLAVGAGTVGAGFFINTRTARASSGLTPGDAALLRFPAALERLEADFWIQYNELGGIPDSEVHSGTVNPAYHDALSMLDEDMDQYIHDNTDDEITHHTFLNAYLVSKGAAPVDLEPFRTLPGSTATGSSGKLRLTNLTQLTIDTSWWTRYRIDDHNPDLDPNFTFPQAVPTLGVNQHTAIPRTDADTSDPNFLQAIANTAAFHFPTIEQGGNSLYPSLALRATDPEVLRILLSIGPTETMHFQTWSDKAGNAPPLTAVDPVTGVSVTFPDLEVEDELFNKSLIMPEPCPFLDRNLPIVSIIRPTKTEGVAMGALQFLTNMGLFIGQSQAFFAYMTQLAQEADDARRTCS
;
A
#
# COMPACT_ATOMS: atom_id res chain seq x y z
N MET A 1 -0.30 -66.19 27.00
CA MET A 1 -1.36 -67.16 26.63
C MET A 1 -2.32 -66.54 25.67
N LYS A 2 -2.44 -67.14 24.45
CA LYS A 2 -3.45 -66.94 23.38
C LYS A 2 -3.48 -65.56 22.69
N THR A 3 -3.31 -65.41 21.48
CA THR A 3 -3.22 -66.07 20.17
C THR A 3 -3.73 -65.11 19.12
N LEU A 4 -2.92 -65.02 18.08
CA LEU A 4 -3.16 -64.37 16.77
C LEU A 4 -4.59 -64.52 16.23
N ASN A 5 -5.02 -63.54 15.44
CA ASN A 5 -5.57 -63.88 14.13
C ASN A 5 -5.28 -62.81 13.07
N LYS A 6 -4.66 -63.27 12.00
CA LYS A 6 -4.50 -62.62 10.72
C LYS A 6 -5.82 -62.64 9.98
N SER A 7 -6.19 -61.58 9.27
CA SER A 7 -7.07 -61.66 8.12
C SER A 7 -6.54 -60.77 7.00
N THR A 8 -6.49 -61.38 5.85
CA THR A 8 -5.89 -61.03 4.58
C THR A 8 -6.70 -60.04 3.78
N ALA A 9 -6.00 -59.17 3.14
CA ALA A 9 -6.15 -58.52 1.81
C ALA A 9 -7.47 -58.54 1.07
N ALA A 10 -7.86 -57.38 0.63
CA ALA A 10 -8.49 -57.17 -0.73
C ALA A 10 -7.99 -55.86 -1.29
N LYS A 11 -7.25 -55.92 -2.40
CA LYS A 11 -6.92 -54.80 -3.26
C LYS A 11 -8.21 -54.36 -4.00
N ASN A 12 -8.62 -53.14 -3.83
CA ASN A 12 -9.54 -52.52 -4.80
C ASN A 12 -8.84 -51.31 -5.44
N ASN A 13 -8.49 -51.47 -6.70
CA ASN A 13 -8.17 -50.42 -7.62
C ASN A 13 -9.43 -49.57 -7.82
N SER A 14 -9.43 -48.34 -7.41
CA SER A 14 -10.35 -47.32 -7.89
C SER A 14 -9.56 -46.25 -8.60
N GLU A 15 -9.71 -46.21 -9.92
CA GLU A 15 -9.25 -45.13 -10.80
C GLU A 15 -9.81 -43.80 -10.32
N GLY A 16 -8.96 -42.94 -9.79
CA GLY A 16 -9.31 -41.58 -9.45
C GLY A 16 -9.50 -40.74 -10.72
N LYS A 17 -10.72 -40.44 -11.08
CA LYS A 17 -11.01 -39.39 -12.04
C LYS A 17 -10.49 -38.07 -11.53
N ALA A 18 -9.50 -37.50 -12.21
CA ALA A 18 -9.01 -36.15 -11.98
C ALA A 18 -10.18 -35.16 -12.11
N LYS A 19 -10.46 -34.39 -11.07
CA LYS A 19 -11.38 -33.26 -11.15
C LYS A 19 -10.77 -32.19 -12.06
N PRO A 20 -11.54 -31.57 -12.97
CA PRO A 20 -11.03 -30.48 -13.76
C PRO A 20 -10.64 -29.32 -12.84
N SER A 21 -9.40 -28.85 -12.96
CA SER A 21 -8.89 -27.63 -12.35
C SER A 21 -9.78 -26.46 -12.82
N LYS A 22 -10.39 -25.77 -11.90
CA LYS A 22 -11.06 -24.50 -12.19
C LYS A 22 -9.94 -23.50 -12.49
N SER A 23 -9.77 -23.11 -13.75
CA SER A 23 -8.91 -21.99 -14.10
C SER A 23 -9.43 -20.74 -13.38
N SER A 24 -8.73 -20.24 -12.40
CA SER A 24 -9.00 -18.93 -11.83
C SER A 24 -8.72 -17.89 -12.92
N ILE A 25 -9.74 -17.13 -13.29
CA ILE A 25 -9.55 -15.98 -14.18
C ILE A 25 -8.94 -14.88 -13.31
N SER A 26 -7.69 -14.50 -13.58
CA SER A 26 -7.05 -13.40 -12.86
C SER A 26 -7.78 -12.07 -13.14
N ARG A 27 -7.75 -11.15 -12.18
CA ARG A 27 -8.39 -9.82 -12.30
C ARG A 27 -7.90 -9.09 -13.56
N ARG A 28 -6.63 -9.19 -13.89
CA ARG A 28 -6.01 -8.59 -15.08
C ARG A 28 -6.46 -9.22 -16.39
N SER A 29 -6.66 -10.54 -16.43
CA SER A 29 -7.20 -11.26 -17.57
C SER A 29 -8.65 -10.86 -17.87
N PHE A 30 -9.41 -10.51 -16.84
CA PHE A 30 -10.75 -9.97 -16.98
C PHE A 30 -10.73 -8.56 -17.60
N LEU A 31 -9.87 -7.67 -17.12
CA LEU A 31 -9.72 -6.31 -17.64
C LEU A 31 -9.18 -6.29 -19.09
N GLY A 32 -8.18 -7.12 -19.41
CA GLY A 32 -7.65 -7.23 -20.76
C GLY A 32 -8.66 -7.77 -21.78
N LYS A 33 -9.54 -8.69 -21.36
CA LYS A 33 -10.63 -9.21 -22.22
C LYS A 33 -11.77 -8.22 -22.40
N SER A 34 -12.04 -7.39 -21.41
CA SER A 34 -13.05 -6.33 -21.50
C SER A 34 -12.63 -5.21 -22.46
N LEU A 35 -11.36 -4.89 -22.53
CA LEU A 35 -10.80 -3.93 -23.49
C LEU A 35 -10.77 -4.47 -24.93
N ALA A 36 -10.53 -5.79 -25.12
CA ALA A 36 -10.50 -6.42 -26.44
C ALA A 36 -11.90 -6.55 -27.07
N VAL A 37 -12.96 -6.62 -26.28
CA VAL A 37 -14.36 -6.68 -26.77
C VAL A 37 -14.86 -5.29 -27.19
N GLY A 38 -14.27 -4.20 -26.70
CA GLY A 38 -14.63 -2.83 -27.09
C GLY A 38 -14.12 -2.36 -28.45
N ALA A 39 -13.15 -3.05 -29.05
CA ALA A 39 -12.49 -2.61 -30.29
C ALA A 39 -12.99 -3.30 -31.58
N GLY A 40 -13.97 -4.17 -31.52
CA GLY A 40 -14.30 -5.09 -32.62
C GLY A 40 -15.76 -5.17 -33.05
N THR A 41 -16.59 -4.08 -33.01
CA THR A 41 -17.88 -4.08 -33.71
C THR A 41 -18.27 -2.66 -34.16
N VAL A 42 -17.70 -2.22 -35.28
CA VAL A 42 -18.32 -1.19 -36.11
C VAL A 42 -18.99 -1.89 -37.28
N GLY A 43 -20.31 -2.00 -37.24
CA GLY A 43 -21.08 -2.41 -38.41
C GLY A 43 -22.28 -3.29 -38.14
N ALA A 44 -23.38 -2.78 -37.61
CA ALA A 44 -24.77 -3.11 -37.96
C ALA A 44 -25.70 -2.25 -37.13
N GLY A 45 -26.53 -1.46 -37.81
CA GLY A 45 -27.43 -0.52 -37.19
C GLY A 45 -28.50 -1.16 -36.30
N PHE A 46 -28.57 -0.69 -35.10
CA PHE A 46 -29.75 -0.76 -34.25
C PHE A 46 -30.13 0.67 -33.86
N PHE A 47 -31.30 1.09 -34.29
CA PHE A 47 -31.94 2.28 -33.78
C PHE A 47 -32.27 2.09 -32.31
N ILE A 48 -31.37 2.47 -31.43
CA ILE A 48 -31.65 2.61 -30.01
C ILE A 48 -32.08 4.05 -29.80
N ASN A 49 -33.28 4.20 -29.30
CA ASN A 49 -33.94 5.40 -28.84
C ASN A 49 -32.91 6.30 -28.09
N THR A 50 -32.41 7.33 -28.76
CA THR A 50 -31.51 8.32 -28.19
C THR A 50 -32.27 9.15 -27.19
N ARG A 51 -32.34 8.68 -25.94
CA ARG A 51 -32.28 9.65 -24.85
C ARG A 51 -30.98 10.39 -25.10
N THR A 52 -31.08 11.67 -25.42
CA THR A 52 -29.96 12.57 -25.53
C THR A 52 -29.07 12.37 -24.31
N ALA A 53 -27.99 11.61 -24.50
CA ALA A 53 -26.90 11.63 -23.56
C ALA A 53 -26.48 13.11 -23.51
N ARG A 54 -26.79 13.78 -22.42
CA ARG A 54 -26.13 15.02 -22.09
C ARG A 54 -24.65 14.75 -22.28
N ALA A 55 -24.02 15.45 -23.22
CA ALA A 55 -22.58 15.41 -23.36
C ALA A 55 -22.03 15.54 -21.94
N SER A 56 -21.29 14.56 -21.46
CA SER A 56 -20.70 14.60 -20.14
C SER A 56 -19.84 15.85 -20.12
N SER A 57 -20.27 16.86 -19.37
CA SER A 57 -19.39 17.96 -19.02
C SER A 57 -18.16 17.28 -18.40
N GLY A 58 -16.96 17.56 -18.92
CA GLY A 58 -15.72 17.02 -18.39
C GLY A 58 -15.64 17.31 -16.88
N LEU A 59 -14.75 16.61 -16.17
CA LEU A 59 -14.51 16.86 -14.74
C LEU A 59 -14.24 18.35 -14.50
N THR A 60 -14.69 18.87 -13.37
CA THR A 60 -14.20 20.17 -12.91
C THR A 60 -12.68 20.12 -12.71
N PRO A 61 -11.96 21.24 -12.82
CA PRO A 61 -10.53 21.26 -12.51
C PRO A 61 -10.22 20.73 -11.11
N GLY A 62 -11.10 20.98 -10.11
CA GLY A 62 -10.97 20.48 -8.77
C GLY A 62 -11.13 18.95 -8.70
N ASP A 63 -12.17 18.39 -9.32
CA ASP A 63 -12.39 16.94 -9.37
C ASP A 63 -11.24 16.22 -10.10
N ALA A 64 -10.72 16.80 -11.18
CA ALA A 64 -9.55 16.25 -11.86
C ALA A 64 -8.30 16.28 -10.97
N ALA A 65 -8.09 17.35 -10.20
CA ALA A 65 -6.97 17.48 -9.27
C ALA A 65 -7.06 16.44 -8.12
N LEU A 66 -8.28 16.20 -7.60
CA LEU A 66 -8.55 15.18 -6.57
C LEU A 66 -8.25 13.74 -7.03
N LEU A 67 -8.17 13.48 -8.32
CA LEU A 67 -7.78 12.18 -8.87
C LEU A 67 -6.33 12.17 -9.36
N ARG A 68 -5.77 13.28 -9.83
CA ARG A 68 -4.39 13.34 -10.31
C ARG A 68 -3.37 13.16 -9.19
N PHE A 69 -3.59 13.78 -8.04
CA PHE A 69 -2.68 13.62 -6.92
C PHE A 69 -2.63 12.17 -6.41
N PRO A 70 -3.76 11.49 -6.11
CA PRO A 70 -3.75 10.06 -5.84
C PRO A 70 -3.12 9.23 -6.96
N ALA A 71 -3.43 9.48 -8.24
CA ALA A 71 -2.82 8.75 -9.34
C ALA A 71 -1.27 8.84 -9.35
N ALA A 72 -0.71 9.99 -8.90
CA ALA A 72 0.72 10.13 -8.70
C ALA A 72 1.23 9.31 -7.51
N LEU A 73 0.53 9.34 -6.37
CA LEU A 73 0.91 8.57 -5.19
C LEU A 73 0.83 7.07 -5.46
N GLU A 74 -0.27 6.58 -6.01
CA GLU A 74 -0.43 5.16 -6.40
C GLU A 74 0.66 4.70 -7.37
N ARG A 75 1.14 5.60 -8.26
CA ARG A 75 2.27 5.28 -9.13
C ARG A 75 3.59 5.17 -8.36
N LEU A 76 3.78 5.95 -7.31
CA LEU A 76 4.94 5.85 -6.42
C LEU A 76 4.81 4.60 -5.54
N GLU A 77 3.61 4.30 -5.07
CA GLU A 77 3.31 3.10 -4.28
C GLU A 77 3.56 1.84 -5.11
N ALA A 78 3.02 1.76 -6.31
CA ALA A 78 3.34 0.67 -7.25
C ALA A 78 4.84 0.52 -7.50
N ASP A 79 5.64 1.62 -7.52
CA ASP A 79 7.09 1.53 -7.72
C ASP A 79 7.81 0.88 -6.53
N PHE A 80 7.48 1.26 -5.30
CA PHE A 80 8.13 0.64 -4.15
C PHE A 80 7.58 -0.77 -3.86
N TRP A 81 6.29 -1.04 -4.07
CA TRP A 81 5.74 -2.38 -3.93
C TRP A 81 6.35 -3.35 -4.95
N ILE A 82 6.60 -2.91 -6.18
CA ILE A 82 7.35 -3.70 -7.18
C ILE A 82 8.75 -4.04 -6.66
N GLN A 83 9.45 -3.13 -5.96
CA GLN A 83 10.78 -3.42 -5.41
C GLN A 83 10.72 -4.49 -4.31
N TYR A 84 9.70 -4.46 -3.46
CA TYR A 84 9.47 -5.52 -2.48
C TYR A 84 9.10 -6.85 -3.14
N ASN A 85 8.21 -6.84 -4.12
CA ASN A 85 7.78 -8.04 -4.81
C ASN A 85 8.91 -8.71 -5.61
N GLU A 86 9.81 -7.93 -6.20
CA GLU A 86 10.98 -8.46 -6.90
C GLU A 86 11.88 -9.30 -5.99
N LEU A 87 12.01 -8.91 -4.73
CA LEU A 87 12.95 -9.49 -3.79
C LEU A 87 12.30 -10.50 -2.83
N GLY A 88 11.02 -10.32 -2.49
CA GLY A 88 10.38 -11.13 -1.47
C GLY A 88 8.93 -11.54 -1.76
N GLY A 89 8.36 -11.15 -2.91
CA GLY A 89 7.01 -11.53 -3.32
C GLY A 89 6.98 -12.64 -4.36
N ILE A 90 5.91 -12.69 -5.16
CA ILE A 90 5.68 -13.69 -6.21
C ILE A 90 5.83 -13.04 -7.58
N PRO A 91 6.88 -13.34 -8.35
CA PRO A 91 7.00 -12.89 -9.74
C PRO A 91 6.17 -13.81 -10.65
N ASP A 92 5.13 -13.28 -11.24
CA ASP A 92 4.22 -14.02 -12.12
C ASP A 92 3.74 -13.20 -13.32
N SER A 93 2.59 -13.57 -13.91
CA SER A 93 2.03 -12.83 -15.05
C SER A 93 1.36 -11.52 -14.67
N GLU A 94 1.04 -11.28 -13.42
CA GLU A 94 0.41 -10.05 -12.92
C GLU A 94 1.47 -9.03 -12.51
N VAL A 95 2.53 -9.48 -11.82
CA VAL A 95 3.68 -8.67 -11.43
C VAL A 95 4.98 -9.22 -12.03
N HIS A 96 5.26 -8.82 -13.27
CA HIS A 96 6.42 -9.29 -14.05
C HIS A 96 7.72 -8.57 -13.65
N SER A 97 8.26 -8.81 -12.48
CA SER A 97 9.50 -8.17 -12.10
C SER A 97 10.30 -9.00 -11.09
N GLY A 98 11.61 -9.09 -11.30
CA GLY A 98 12.52 -9.79 -10.41
C GLY A 98 12.45 -11.31 -10.49
N THR A 99 13.20 -11.98 -9.61
CA THR A 99 13.29 -13.45 -9.52
C THR A 99 13.37 -13.96 -8.09
N VAL A 100 13.03 -13.14 -7.12
CA VAL A 100 13.10 -13.36 -5.68
C VAL A 100 14.54 -13.51 -5.15
N ASN A 101 14.81 -12.93 -3.99
CA ASN A 101 15.98 -13.21 -3.17
C ASN A 101 15.60 -14.22 -2.09
N PRO A 102 16.06 -15.49 -2.16
CA PRO A 102 15.59 -16.52 -1.24
C PRO A 102 15.83 -16.17 0.24
N ALA A 103 16.97 -15.54 0.56
CA ALA A 103 17.28 -15.19 1.94
C ALA A 103 16.37 -14.07 2.49
N TYR A 104 16.06 -13.07 1.65
CA TYR A 104 15.15 -11.99 2.05
C TYR A 104 13.70 -12.50 2.16
N HIS A 105 13.27 -13.36 1.24
CA HIS A 105 11.98 -14.05 1.30
C HIS A 105 11.85 -14.86 2.61
N ASP A 106 12.87 -15.64 2.97
CA ASP A 106 12.87 -16.41 4.21
C ASP A 106 12.81 -15.48 5.45
N ALA A 107 13.49 -14.33 5.42
CA ALA A 107 13.43 -13.36 6.51
C ALA A 107 12.05 -12.68 6.64
N LEU A 108 11.37 -12.41 5.52
CA LEU A 108 9.99 -11.91 5.52
C LEU A 108 9.01 -12.97 6.05
N SER A 109 9.21 -14.25 5.71
CA SER A 109 8.36 -15.36 6.18
C SER A 109 8.42 -15.57 7.70
N MET A 110 9.39 -14.98 8.40
CA MET A 110 9.40 -14.92 9.86
C MET A 110 8.28 -14.04 10.45
N LEU A 111 7.72 -13.14 9.66
CA LEU A 111 6.60 -12.27 10.05
C LEU A 111 5.25 -12.98 9.82
N ASP A 112 5.16 -13.73 8.73
CA ASP A 112 4.02 -14.56 8.34
C ASP A 112 4.44 -15.46 7.18
N GLU A 113 4.01 -16.72 7.17
CA GLU A 113 4.38 -17.68 6.11
C GLU A 113 3.85 -17.26 4.72
N ASP A 114 2.80 -16.45 4.66
CA ASP A 114 2.14 -15.97 3.43
C ASP A 114 2.56 -14.53 3.04
N MET A 115 3.69 -14.01 3.55
CA MET A 115 4.17 -12.65 3.27
C MET A 115 4.36 -12.39 1.78
N ASP A 116 4.85 -13.36 1.03
CA ASP A 116 5.06 -13.24 -0.42
C ASP A 116 3.75 -13.02 -1.18
N GLN A 117 2.67 -13.71 -0.76
CA GLN A 117 1.34 -13.54 -1.34
C GLN A 117 0.75 -12.17 -1.00
N TYR A 118 0.87 -11.70 0.24
CA TYR A 118 0.38 -10.37 0.63
C TYR A 118 1.13 -9.25 -0.10
N ILE A 119 2.45 -9.36 -0.24
CA ILE A 119 3.27 -8.40 -1.01
C ILE A 119 2.85 -8.39 -2.48
N HIS A 120 2.62 -9.58 -3.07
CA HIS A 120 2.16 -9.71 -4.44
C HIS A 120 0.80 -9.05 -4.65
N ASP A 121 -0.19 -9.38 -3.82
CA ASP A 121 -1.56 -8.87 -3.96
C ASP A 121 -1.62 -7.35 -3.78
N ASN A 122 -0.92 -6.80 -2.78
CA ASN A 122 -0.81 -5.36 -2.61
C ASN A 122 -0.14 -4.70 -3.82
N THR A 123 0.91 -5.30 -4.36
CA THR A 123 1.60 -4.79 -5.57
C THR A 123 0.66 -4.73 -6.77
N ASP A 124 -0.17 -5.76 -7.00
CA ASP A 124 -1.14 -5.78 -8.10
C ASP A 124 -2.25 -4.73 -7.87
N ASP A 125 -2.74 -4.60 -6.64
CA ASP A 125 -3.73 -3.59 -6.29
C ASP A 125 -3.22 -2.17 -6.63
N GLU A 126 -1.99 -1.78 -6.22
CA GLU A 126 -1.44 -0.44 -6.51
C GLU A 126 -1.16 -0.21 -8.01
N ILE A 127 -0.74 -1.24 -8.73
CA ILE A 127 -0.62 -1.16 -10.19
C ILE A 127 -1.99 -0.91 -10.83
N THR A 128 -3.05 -1.54 -10.34
CA THR A 128 -4.39 -1.36 -10.87
C THR A 128 -4.99 -0.01 -10.47
N HIS A 129 -4.75 0.49 -9.26
CA HIS A 129 -5.20 1.80 -8.78
C HIS A 129 -4.72 2.93 -9.69
N HIS A 130 -3.40 3.09 -9.87
CA HIS A 130 -2.88 4.16 -10.71
C HIS A 130 -3.29 4.04 -12.18
N THR A 131 -3.37 2.81 -12.69
CA THR A 131 -3.79 2.55 -14.06
C THR A 131 -5.24 2.94 -14.28
N PHE A 132 -6.12 2.58 -13.36
CA PHE A 132 -7.53 2.95 -13.38
C PHE A 132 -7.73 4.47 -13.28
N LEU A 133 -7.07 5.12 -12.33
CA LEU A 133 -7.19 6.58 -12.13
C LEU A 133 -6.78 7.35 -13.39
N ASN A 134 -5.66 6.98 -14.00
CA ASN A 134 -5.21 7.61 -15.25
C ASN A 134 -6.16 7.33 -16.43
N ALA A 135 -6.66 6.09 -16.57
CA ALA A 135 -7.63 5.76 -17.61
C ALA A 135 -8.96 6.53 -17.44
N TYR A 136 -9.41 6.67 -16.20
CA TYR A 136 -10.62 7.45 -15.89
C TYR A 136 -10.41 8.94 -16.24
N LEU A 137 -9.30 9.55 -15.82
CA LEU A 137 -8.96 10.95 -16.17
C LEU A 137 -9.01 11.16 -17.69
N VAL A 138 -8.34 10.30 -18.45
CA VAL A 138 -8.34 10.36 -19.93
C VAL A 138 -9.75 10.21 -20.49
N SER A 139 -10.56 9.28 -19.96
CA SER A 139 -11.94 9.07 -20.42
C SER A 139 -12.84 10.28 -20.23
N LYS A 140 -12.49 11.16 -19.29
CA LYS A 140 -13.20 12.41 -19.00
C LYS A 140 -12.53 13.63 -19.66
N GLY A 141 -11.52 13.43 -20.51
CA GLY A 141 -10.80 14.50 -21.20
C GLY A 141 -9.82 15.28 -20.31
N ALA A 142 -9.50 14.77 -19.12
CA ALA A 142 -8.48 15.32 -18.24
C ALA A 142 -7.10 14.71 -18.53
N ALA A 143 -6.03 15.46 -18.23
CA ALA A 143 -4.67 14.97 -18.41
C ALA A 143 -4.33 13.89 -17.38
N PRO A 144 -3.74 12.77 -17.81
CA PRO A 144 -3.22 11.75 -16.91
C PRO A 144 -1.93 12.24 -16.24
N VAL A 145 -1.48 11.49 -15.22
CA VAL A 145 -0.19 11.68 -14.57
C VAL A 145 0.84 10.75 -15.20
N ASP A 146 2.02 11.30 -15.52
CA ASP A 146 3.18 10.56 -16.00
C ASP A 146 4.40 10.89 -15.12
N LEU A 147 4.89 9.89 -14.37
CA LEU A 147 6.10 9.99 -13.55
C LEU A 147 7.32 9.31 -14.19
N GLU A 148 7.18 8.69 -15.36
CA GLU A 148 8.29 7.98 -16.01
C GLU A 148 9.53 8.86 -16.28
N PRO A 149 9.41 10.17 -16.62
CA PRO A 149 10.57 11.05 -16.73
C PRO A 149 11.41 11.19 -15.45
N PHE A 150 10.84 10.85 -14.29
CA PHE A 150 11.50 10.93 -12.98
C PHE A 150 12.03 9.57 -12.49
N ARG A 151 11.94 8.52 -13.28
CA ARG A 151 12.46 7.19 -12.97
C ARG A 151 13.97 7.17 -13.13
N THR A 152 14.68 7.72 -12.16
CA THR A 152 16.14 7.97 -12.25
C THR A 152 16.92 7.42 -11.06
N LEU A 153 16.24 7.00 -9.98
CA LEU A 153 16.90 6.48 -8.80
C LEU A 153 17.45 5.07 -9.04
N PRO A 154 18.61 4.73 -8.46
CA PRO A 154 19.08 3.35 -8.48
C PRO A 154 18.18 2.46 -7.60
N GLY A 155 17.90 1.25 -8.07
CA GLY A 155 17.27 0.20 -7.27
C GLY A 155 18.30 -0.67 -6.55
N SER A 156 17.81 -1.73 -5.88
CA SER A 156 18.65 -2.80 -5.36
C SER A 156 19.43 -3.48 -6.49
N THR A 157 20.64 -3.97 -6.17
CA THR A 157 21.44 -4.83 -7.04
C THR A 157 21.61 -6.24 -6.46
N ALA A 158 20.89 -6.55 -5.39
CA ALA A 158 20.86 -7.89 -4.82
C ALA A 158 20.23 -8.89 -5.79
N THR A 159 20.61 -10.15 -5.66
CA THR A 159 19.95 -11.26 -6.36
C THR A 159 18.44 -11.16 -6.18
N GLY A 160 17.69 -11.33 -7.26
CA GLY A 160 16.23 -11.19 -7.29
C GLY A 160 15.75 -9.86 -7.87
N SER A 161 16.50 -8.77 -7.70
CA SER A 161 16.15 -7.47 -8.26
C SER A 161 16.19 -7.47 -9.79
N SER A 162 15.30 -6.69 -10.41
CA SER A 162 15.32 -6.45 -11.86
C SER A 162 16.42 -5.50 -12.34
N GLY A 163 17.10 -4.79 -11.45
CA GLY A 163 18.09 -3.77 -11.75
C GLY A 163 17.56 -2.52 -12.46
N LYS A 164 16.25 -2.34 -12.51
CA LYS A 164 15.61 -1.16 -13.14
C LYS A 164 15.79 0.09 -12.28
N LEU A 165 15.82 1.25 -12.95
CA LEU A 165 15.72 2.54 -12.25
C LEU A 165 14.35 2.68 -11.56
N ARG A 166 14.30 3.49 -10.51
CA ARG A 166 13.15 3.63 -9.60
C ARG A 166 12.65 5.08 -9.50
N LEU A 167 11.42 5.20 -9.06
CA LEU A 167 10.82 6.47 -8.64
C LEU A 167 11.08 6.74 -7.15
N THR A 168 11.26 5.68 -6.36
CA THR A 168 11.33 5.68 -4.90
C THR A 168 12.61 5.03 -4.38
N ASN A 169 13.04 5.45 -3.20
CA ASN A 169 14.24 4.95 -2.52
C ASN A 169 13.84 4.18 -1.26
N LEU A 170 14.12 2.88 -1.22
CA LEU A 170 13.84 2.01 -0.07
C LEU A 170 15.07 1.71 0.80
N THR A 171 16.21 2.32 0.48
CA THR A 171 17.48 2.02 1.15
C THR A 171 17.88 3.04 2.20
N GLN A 172 17.10 4.13 2.35
CA GLN A 172 17.42 5.26 3.21
C GLN A 172 16.17 5.85 3.87
N LEU A 173 15.39 5.00 4.57
CA LEU A 173 14.12 5.37 5.17
C LEU A 173 14.26 5.74 6.65
N THR A 174 13.56 6.78 7.07
CA THR A 174 13.28 7.12 8.47
C THR A 174 11.78 6.91 8.70
N ILE A 175 11.41 5.89 9.47
CA ILE A 175 10.04 5.40 9.54
C ILE A 175 9.37 5.85 10.85
N ASP A 176 8.27 6.56 10.72
CA ASP A 176 7.39 6.89 11.85
C ASP A 176 6.51 5.68 12.20
N THR A 177 6.77 5.07 13.34
CA THR A 177 6.05 3.89 13.84
C THR A 177 4.99 4.25 14.91
N SER A 178 4.67 5.54 15.06
CA SER A 178 3.67 6.01 16.05
C SER A 178 2.24 5.57 15.74
N TRP A 179 1.96 5.18 14.49
CA TRP A 179 0.68 4.59 14.11
C TRP A 179 0.37 3.33 14.93
N TRP A 180 1.38 2.57 15.35
CA TRP A 180 1.20 1.38 16.19
C TRP A 180 0.46 1.72 17.48
N THR A 181 0.93 2.69 18.22
CA THR A 181 0.31 3.12 19.47
C THR A 181 -0.98 3.91 19.23
N ARG A 182 -1.04 4.73 18.17
CA ARG A 182 -2.22 5.52 17.81
C ARG A 182 -3.47 4.66 17.62
N TYR A 183 -3.34 3.51 16.99
CA TYR A 183 -4.46 2.62 16.71
C TYR A 183 -4.69 1.55 17.79
N ARG A 184 -3.93 1.61 18.88
CA ARG A 184 -4.02 0.65 20.00
C ARG A 184 -4.28 1.30 21.36
N ILE A 185 -4.03 2.59 21.49
CA ILE A 185 -4.32 3.38 22.70
C ILE A 185 -5.70 4.01 22.54
N ASP A 186 -6.59 3.80 23.52
CA ASP A 186 -7.96 4.29 23.52
C ASP A 186 -8.23 5.45 24.50
N ASP A 187 -7.25 5.87 25.27
CA ASP A 187 -7.32 6.93 26.28
C ASP A 187 -6.94 8.32 25.73
N HIS A 188 -6.41 8.41 24.52
CA HIS A 188 -6.06 9.66 23.84
C HIS A 188 -6.74 9.79 22.49
N ASN A 189 -7.35 10.94 22.26
CA ASN A 189 -7.97 11.32 21.00
C ASN A 189 -7.27 12.56 20.45
N PRO A 190 -6.65 12.50 19.25
CA PRO A 190 -5.93 13.64 18.66
C PRO A 190 -6.74 14.90 18.45
N ASP A 191 -8.08 14.80 18.37
CA ASP A 191 -8.95 15.96 18.25
C ASP A 191 -9.18 16.66 19.59
N LEU A 192 -9.13 15.90 20.68
CA LEU A 192 -9.36 16.42 22.02
C LEU A 192 -8.06 16.79 22.71
N ASP A 193 -6.97 16.10 22.35
CA ASP A 193 -5.61 16.34 22.85
C ASP A 193 -4.61 16.43 21.69
N PRO A 194 -4.65 17.51 20.90
CA PRO A 194 -3.82 17.66 19.70
C PRO A 194 -2.32 17.79 19.99
N ASN A 195 -1.93 17.98 21.24
CA ASN A 195 -0.54 18.08 21.66
C ASN A 195 0.03 16.74 22.14
N PHE A 196 -0.78 15.72 22.28
CA PHE A 196 -0.30 14.40 22.66
C PHE A 196 0.52 13.79 21.52
N THR A 197 1.70 13.30 21.87
CA THR A 197 2.58 12.60 20.93
C THR A 197 2.52 11.11 21.22
N PHE A 198 2.03 10.36 20.26
CA PHE A 198 2.00 8.90 20.35
C PHE A 198 3.42 8.34 20.37
N PRO A 199 3.76 7.45 21.30
CA PRO A 199 5.07 6.81 21.34
C PRO A 199 5.36 6.02 20.04
N GLN A 200 6.63 5.95 19.67
CA GLN A 200 7.09 5.09 18.58
C GLN A 200 7.15 3.64 19.06
N ALA A 201 6.60 2.70 18.29
CA ALA A 201 6.76 1.27 18.57
C ALA A 201 8.23 0.84 18.42
N VAL A 202 8.92 1.38 17.42
CA VAL A 202 10.35 1.14 17.16
C VAL A 202 11.08 2.49 17.11
N PRO A 203 11.49 3.06 18.27
CA PRO A 203 12.07 4.41 18.32
C PRO A 203 13.30 4.58 17.43
N THR A 204 14.09 3.52 17.22
CA THR A 204 15.29 3.58 16.41
C THR A 204 15.01 3.74 14.91
N LEU A 205 13.87 3.29 14.41
CA LEU A 205 13.43 3.53 13.03
C LEU A 205 13.04 5.00 12.78
N GLY A 206 12.60 5.71 13.81
CA GLY A 206 12.22 7.13 13.76
C GLY A 206 13.40 8.09 13.72
N VAL A 207 14.62 7.59 13.83
CA VAL A 207 15.87 8.36 13.77
C VAL A 207 16.86 7.69 12.83
N ASN A 208 17.72 8.48 12.16
CA ASN A 208 18.64 8.00 11.14
C ASN A 208 17.91 7.40 9.91
N GLN A 209 18.66 6.74 9.05
CA GLN A 209 18.18 6.13 7.83
C GLN A 209 18.44 4.62 7.85
N HIS A 210 17.46 3.85 7.44
CA HIS A 210 17.49 2.39 7.44
C HIS A 210 17.10 1.85 6.07
N THR A 211 17.66 0.72 5.69
CA THR A 211 17.23 0.04 4.47
C THR A 211 16.10 -0.95 4.77
N ALA A 212 15.08 -0.94 3.92
CA ALA A 212 13.95 -1.87 4.00
C ALA A 212 14.03 -3.01 2.96
N ILE A 213 15.04 -2.97 2.09
CA ILE A 213 15.37 -4.03 1.13
C ILE A 213 16.88 -4.27 1.13
N PRO A 214 17.37 -5.48 0.80
CA PRO A 214 18.79 -5.70 0.56
C PRO A 214 19.29 -4.78 -0.56
N ARG A 215 20.34 -4.00 -0.32
CA ARG A 215 20.95 -3.11 -1.32
C ARG A 215 21.75 -3.90 -2.35
N THR A 216 22.45 -4.93 -1.84
CA THR A 216 23.28 -5.88 -2.59
C THR A 216 23.26 -7.23 -1.87
N ASP A 217 23.83 -8.27 -2.49
CA ASP A 217 23.97 -9.59 -1.84
C ASP A 217 24.82 -9.56 -0.57
N ALA A 218 25.63 -8.52 -0.35
CA ALA A 218 26.37 -8.37 0.90
C ALA A 218 25.44 -8.17 2.11
N ASP A 219 24.29 -7.53 1.94
CA ASP A 219 23.30 -7.33 3.00
C ASP A 219 22.61 -8.63 3.45
N THR A 220 22.70 -9.70 2.63
CA THR A 220 22.12 -11.01 2.95
C THR A 220 23.10 -11.96 3.64
N SER A 221 24.35 -11.53 3.86
CA SER A 221 25.39 -12.38 4.43
C SER A 221 25.32 -12.52 5.97
N ASP A 222 24.73 -11.55 6.65
CA ASP A 222 24.45 -11.58 8.10
C ASP A 222 22.95 -11.79 8.31
N PRO A 223 22.51 -12.97 8.79
CA PRO A 223 21.10 -13.27 8.99
C PRO A 223 20.41 -12.30 9.97
N ASN A 224 21.13 -11.79 10.98
CA ASN A 224 20.57 -10.87 11.95
C ASN A 224 20.31 -9.48 11.34
N PHE A 225 21.24 -8.99 10.51
CA PHE A 225 21.04 -7.76 9.79
C PHE A 225 19.97 -7.90 8.70
N LEU A 226 19.93 -9.03 8.00
CA LEU A 226 18.88 -9.30 7.01
C LEU A 226 17.48 -9.34 7.64
N GLN A 227 17.34 -9.95 8.83
CA GLN A 227 16.08 -9.93 9.58
C GLN A 227 15.70 -8.49 9.98
N ALA A 228 16.68 -7.65 10.35
CA ALA A 228 16.43 -6.24 10.63
C ALA A 228 15.91 -5.49 9.38
N ILE A 229 16.41 -5.82 8.19
CA ILE A 229 15.90 -5.28 6.92
C ILE A 229 14.45 -5.71 6.70
N ALA A 230 14.12 -7.00 6.89
CA ALA A 230 12.75 -7.50 6.76
C ALA A 230 11.80 -6.87 7.79
N ASN A 231 12.24 -6.72 9.05
CA ASN A 231 11.46 -6.02 10.07
C ASN A 231 11.25 -4.53 9.69
N THR A 232 12.28 -3.87 9.12
CA THR A 232 12.14 -2.48 8.65
C THR A 232 11.07 -2.37 7.56
N ALA A 233 11.02 -3.31 6.62
CA ALA A 233 9.98 -3.41 5.61
C ALA A 233 8.60 -3.59 6.27
N ALA A 234 8.48 -4.49 7.24
CA ALA A 234 7.24 -4.76 7.97
C ALA A 234 6.65 -3.52 8.64
N PHE A 235 7.48 -2.60 9.13
CA PHE A 235 7.02 -1.33 9.70
C PHE A 235 6.81 -0.24 8.65
N HIS A 236 7.50 -0.32 7.50
CA HIS A 236 7.28 0.61 6.39
C HIS A 236 5.90 0.40 5.73
N PHE A 237 5.48 -0.84 5.51
CA PHE A 237 4.21 -1.17 4.86
C PHE A 237 3.01 -0.45 5.51
N PRO A 238 2.69 -0.65 6.79
CA PRO A 238 1.55 0.03 7.40
C PRO A 238 1.76 1.54 7.59
N THR A 239 3.01 2.02 7.58
CA THR A 239 3.29 3.46 7.61
C THR A 239 2.76 4.15 6.35
N ILE A 240 2.92 3.53 5.20
CA ILE A 240 2.39 4.03 3.92
C ILE A 240 0.87 3.89 3.89
N GLU A 241 0.37 2.69 4.13
CA GLU A 241 -1.06 2.35 3.98
C GLU A 241 -1.97 3.17 4.92
N GLN A 242 -1.49 3.49 6.14
CA GLN A 242 -2.23 4.40 7.00
C GLN A 242 -2.32 5.82 6.41
N GLY A 243 -1.33 6.20 5.59
CA GLY A 243 -1.34 7.47 4.87
C GLY A 243 -2.46 7.51 3.83
N GLY A 244 -2.57 6.49 2.99
CA GLY A 244 -3.66 6.30 2.01
C GLY A 244 -5.02 6.26 2.69
N ASN A 245 -5.15 5.46 3.74
CA ASN A 245 -6.35 5.38 4.57
C ASN A 245 -6.84 6.75 5.10
N SER A 246 -5.92 7.68 5.39
CA SER A 246 -6.27 9.04 5.86
C SER A 246 -6.49 10.02 4.70
N LEU A 247 -5.75 9.88 3.61
CA LEU A 247 -5.77 10.79 2.47
C LEU A 247 -7.09 10.71 1.70
N TYR A 248 -7.50 9.51 1.29
CA TYR A 248 -8.68 9.29 0.46
C TYR A 248 -9.98 9.86 1.06
N PRO A 249 -10.32 9.62 2.34
CA PRO A 249 -11.48 10.23 2.97
C PRO A 249 -11.39 11.76 3.01
N SER A 250 -10.20 12.32 3.20
CA SER A 250 -9.99 13.77 3.23
C SER A 250 -10.25 14.42 1.87
N LEU A 251 -9.80 13.79 0.78
CA LEU A 251 -10.05 14.23 -0.58
C LEU A 251 -11.53 14.06 -0.96
N ALA A 252 -12.17 12.97 -0.53
CA ALA A 252 -13.59 12.68 -0.77
C ALA A 252 -14.52 13.79 -0.28
N LEU A 253 -14.18 14.46 0.83
CA LEU A 253 -14.95 15.59 1.37
C LEU A 253 -15.04 16.79 0.39
N ARG A 254 -14.13 16.88 -0.59
CA ARG A 254 -13.98 17.98 -1.54
C ARG A 254 -14.58 17.68 -2.91
N ALA A 255 -14.91 16.42 -3.19
CA ALA A 255 -15.43 15.99 -4.48
C ALA A 255 -16.80 16.61 -4.78
N THR A 256 -16.95 17.17 -5.98
CA THR A 256 -18.21 17.68 -6.52
C THR A 256 -18.92 16.62 -7.35
N ASP A 257 -18.19 15.93 -8.20
CA ASP A 257 -18.71 14.86 -9.06
C ASP A 257 -18.97 13.58 -8.25
N PRO A 258 -20.19 13.00 -8.29
CA PRO A 258 -20.49 11.76 -7.57
C PRO A 258 -19.68 10.54 -8.01
N GLU A 259 -19.20 10.49 -9.27
CA GLU A 259 -18.33 9.40 -9.72
C GLU A 259 -16.94 9.55 -9.09
N VAL A 260 -16.39 10.78 -9.03
CA VAL A 260 -15.13 11.06 -8.34
C VAL A 260 -15.21 10.71 -6.86
N LEU A 261 -16.30 11.15 -6.19
CA LEU A 261 -16.56 10.74 -4.80
C LEU A 261 -16.58 9.24 -4.65
N ARG A 262 -17.28 8.53 -5.55
CA ARG A 262 -17.36 7.06 -5.51
C ARG A 262 -16.01 6.40 -5.73
N ILE A 263 -15.18 6.92 -6.63
CA ILE A 263 -13.81 6.41 -6.87
C ILE A 263 -12.98 6.53 -5.59
N LEU A 264 -12.93 7.71 -4.98
CA LEU A 264 -12.17 7.96 -3.76
C LEU A 264 -12.66 7.07 -2.59
N LEU A 265 -13.98 6.86 -2.48
CA LEU A 265 -14.58 5.96 -1.50
C LEU A 265 -14.49 4.47 -1.88
N SER A 266 -13.94 4.12 -3.03
CA SER A 266 -13.71 2.73 -3.43
C SER A 266 -12.26 2.32 -3.25
N ILE A 267 -11.30 3.20 -3.55
CA ILE A 267 -9.87 2.94 -3.32
C ILE A 267 -9.52 3.10 -1.82
N GLY A 268 -9.96 4.20 -1.18
CA GLY A 268 -9.64 4.45 0.22
C GLY A 268 -9.91 3.29 1.20
N PRO A 269 -11.02 2.53 1.09
CA PRO A 269 -11.23 1.32 1.89
C PRO A 269 -10.24 0.18 1.61
N THR A 270 -9.65 0.10 0.41
CA THR A 270 -8.56 -0.86 0.12
C THR A 270 -7.33 -0.51 0.95
N GLU A 271 -6.97 0.77 1.02
CA GLU A 271 -5.88 1.26 1.88
C GLU A 271 -6.09 0.91 3.36
N THR A 272 -7.35 0.98 3.83
CA THR A 272 -7.71 0.55 5.20
C THR A 272 -7.48 -0.94 5.38
N MET A 273 -7.82 -1.76 4.40
CA MET A 273 -7.61 -3.22 4.43
C MET A 273 -6.12 -3.57 4.39
N HIS A 274 -5.35 -2.91 3.52
CA HIS A 274 -3.90 -3.03 3.47
C HIS A 274 -3.27 -2.64 4.82
N PHE A 275 -3.63 -1.48 5.36
CA PHE A 275 -3.17 -1.04 6.67
C PHE A 275 -3.45 -2.05 7.77
N GLN A 276 -4.67 -2.61 7.84
CA GLN A 276 -5.03 -3.61 8.84
C GLN A 276 -4.16 -4.86 8.70
N THR A 277 -3.98 -5.37 7.49
CA THR A 277 -3.13 -6.53 7.21
C THR A 277 -1.69 -6.28 7.66
N TRP A 278 -1.09 -5.18 7.21
CA TRP A 278 0.30 -4.89 7.50
C TRP A 278 0.57 -4.53 8.96
N SER A 279 -0.39 -3.87 9.63
CA SER A 279 -0.25 -3.58 11.06
C SER A 279 -0.26 -4.84 11.92
N ASP A 280 -0.98 -5.88 11.48
CA ASP A 280 -0.94 -7.20 12.09
C ASP A 280 0.42 -7.88 11.88
N LYS A 281 0.92 -7.90 10.64
CA LYS A 281 2.20 -8.53 10.32
C LYS A 281 3.41 -7.86 10.98
N ALA A 282 3.39 -6.53 11.09
CA ALA A 282 4.44 -5.80 11.81
C ALA A 282 4.55 -6.20 13.29
N GLY A 283 3.44 -6.62 13.91
CA GLY A 283 3.42 -7.14 15.28
C GLY A 283 4.23 -8.40 15.48
N ASN A 284 4.39 -9.21 14.44
CA ASN A 284 5.15 -10.47 14.48
C ASN A 284 6.66 -10.26 14.28
N ALA A 285 7.13 -9.02 14.12
CA ALA A 285 8.56 -8.75 13.90
C ALA A 285 9.42 -9.30 15.07
N PRO A 286 10.34 -10.23 14.81
CA PRO A 286 11.16 -10.80 15.87
C PRO A 286 11.99 -9.72 16.57
N PRO A 287 12.06 -9.71 17.93
CA PRO A 287 12.88 -8.76 18.66
C PRO A 287 14.36 -9.00 18.38
N LEU A 288 15.08 -7.97 17.97
CA LEU A 288 16.50 -8.04 17.70
C LEU A 288 17.18 -6.67 17.72
N THR A 289 18.50 -6.67 17.81
CA THR A 289 19.34 -5.50 17.55
C THR A 289 20.38 -5.86 16.49
N ALA A 290 20.49 -5.02 15.47
CA ALA A 290 21.48 -5.17 14.41
C ALA A 290 22.19 -3.84 14.12
N VAL A 291 23.37 -3.94 13.53
CA VAL A 291 24.14 -2.78 13.05
C VAL A 291 24.28 -2.88 11.54
N ASP A 292 23.89 -1.84 10.85
CA ASP A 292 24.10 -1.74 9.41
C ASP A 292 25.60 -1.75 9.09
N PRO A 293 26.11 -2.75 8.36
CA PRO A 293 27.55 -2.86 8.07
C PRO A 293 28.09 -1.75 7.16
N VAL A 294 27.21 -1.01 6.45
CA VAL A 294 27.60 0.08 5.54
C VAL A 294 27.61 1.42 6.26
N THR A 295 26.57 1.70 7.05
CA THR A 295 26.40 3.01 7.69
C THR A 295 26.87 3.05 9.15
N GLY A 296 27.01 1.90 9.80
CA GLY A 296 27.27 1.78 11.24
C GLY A 296 26.06 2.14 12.12
N VAL A 297 24.92 2.42 11.54
CA VAL A 297 23.68 2.75 12.26
C VAL A 297 23.11 1.48 12.90
N SER A 298 22.76 1.58 14.19
CA SER A 298 22.09 0.49 14.91
C SER A 298 20.58 0.64 14.84
N VAL A 299 19.88 -0.48 14.69
CA VAL A 299 18.43 -0.58 14.83
C VAL A 299 18.08 -1.63 15.87
N THR A 300 17.07 -1.33 16.71
CA THR A 300 16.58 -2.24 17.73
C THR A 300 15.06 -2.38 17.58
N PHE A 301 14.61 -3.60 17.38
CA PHE A 301 13.21 -3.98 17.38
C PHE A 301 12.88 -4.55 18.77
N PRO A 302 11.95 -3.94 19.52
CA PRO A 302 11.52 -4.47 20.81
C PRO A 302 10.67 -5.72 20.63
N ASP A 303 10.46 -6.45 21.71
CA ASP A 303 9.45 -7.49 21.78
C ASP A 303 8.07 -6.82 22.01
N LEU A 304 7.24 -6.81 20.98
CA LEU A 304 5.91 -6.21 21.03
C LEU A 304 4.85 -7.14 21.61
N GLU A 305 5.13 -8.45 21.72
CA GLU A 305 4.20 -9.43 22.30
C GLU A 305 4.08 -9.32 23.82
N VAL A 306 5.09 -8.79 24.50
CA VAL A 306 5.07 -8.62 25.97
C VAL A 306 4.08 -7.54 26.44
N GLU A 307 3.63 -6.67 25.53
CA GLU A 307 2.63 -5.65 25.82
C GLU A 307 1.25 -6.12 25.34
N ASP A 308 0.73 -7.19 25.93
CA ASP A 308 -0.52 -7.87 25.58
C ASP A 308 -1.64 -6.94 25.10
N GLU A 309 -1.84 -5.81 25.78
CA GLU A 309 -2.92 -4.89 25.47
C GLU A 309 -2.66 -4.13 24.16
N LEU A 310 -1.44 -3.68 23.93
CA LEU A 310 -1.06 -2.96 22.72
C LEU A 310 -0.90 -3.89 21.52
N PHE A 311 -0.45 -5.13 21.73
CA PHE A 311 -0.29 -6.11 20.67
C PHE A 311 -1.62 -6.56 20.08
N ASN A 312 -2.59 -6.90 20.96
CA ASN A 312 -3.85 -7.52 20.55
C ASN A 312 -4.96 -6.52 20.17
N LYS A 313 -4.76 -5.24 20.37
CA LYS A 313 -5.76 -4.22 20.03
C LYS A 313 -5.50 -3.64 18.65
N SER A 314 -6.31 -3.99 17.69
CA SER A 314 -6.50 -3.15 16.50
C SER A 314 -7.63 -2.17 16.75
N LEU A 315 -7.42 -1.26 17.70
CA LEU A 315 -8.42 -0.29 18.03
C LEU A 315 -8.32 0.94 17.15
N ILE A 316 -9.41 1.23 16.67
CA ILE A 316 -9.85 2.46 16.07
C ILE A 316 -10.14 3.43 17.21
N MET A 317 -9.58 4.62 17.16
CA MET A 317 -9.71 5.62 18.20
C MET A 317 -11.18 5.83 18.61
N PRO A 318 -11.51 5.76 19.89
CA PRO A 318 -12.83 6.16 20.34
C PRO A 318 -13.01 7.66 20.11
N GLU A 319 -14.16 8.03 19.61
CA GLU A 319 -14.44 9.41 19.22
C GLU A 319 -15.62 9.98 19.99
N PRO A 320 -15.52 11.17 20.59
CA PRO A 320 -16.42 12.23 20.17
C PRO A 320 -15.85 12.98 18.98
N CYS A 321 -16.65 13.15 17.94
CA CYS A 321 -16.26 13.92 16.77
C CYS A 321 -16.45 15.42 17.05
N PRO A 322 -15.39 16.24 17.23
CA PRO A 322 -15.55 17.64 17.66
C PRO A 322 -16.21 18.53 16.61
N PHE A 323 -16.30 18.08 15.35
CA PHE A 323 -17.06 18.74 14.29
C PHE A 323 -18.57 18.42 14.32
N LEU A 324 -18.99 17.53 15.21
CA LEU A 324 -20.37 17.22 15.52
C LEU A 324 -20.73 17.67 16.94
N ASP A 325 -21.93 17.31 17.42
CA ASP A 325 -22.34 17.58 18.77
C ASP A 325 -21.57 16.69 19.76
N ARG A 326 -20.88 17.30 20.74
CA ARG A 326 -20.10 16.60 21.76
C ARG A 326 -20.96 15.74 22.70
N ASN A 327 -22.27 15.91 22.69
CA ASN A 327 -23.20 15.07 23.45
C ASN A 327 -23.57 13.76 22.75
N LEU A 328 -23.12 13.58 21.51
CA LEU A 328 -23.28 12.31 20.82
C LEU A 328 -22.44 11.21 21.50
N PRO A 329 -22.94 9.97 21.51
CA PRO A 329 -22.15 8.85 22.01
C PRO A 329 -20.79 8.72 21.32
N ILE A 330 -19.80 8.25 22.06
CA ILE A 330 -18.50 7.90 21.52
C ILE A 330 -18.66 6.72 20.55
N VAL A 331 -17.97 6.79 19.43
CA VAL A 331 -17.94 5.73 18.42
C VAL A 331 -16.49 5.43 18.01
N SER A 332 -16.17 4.17 17.81
CA SER A 332 -14.87 3.76 17.25
C SER A 332 -14.88 3.96 15.75
N ILE A 333 -14.04 4.86 15.25
CA ILE A 333 -13.92 5.18 13.81
C ILE A 333 -12.47 5.42 13.43
N ILE A 334 -12.15 5.15 12.16
CA ILE A 334 -10.95 5.68 11.52
C ILE A 334 -11.37 6.94 10.76
N ARG A 335 -10.73 8.04 11.06
CA ARG A 335 -10.95 9.28 10.34
C ARG A 335 -9.71 10.18 10.35
N PRO A 336 -9.54 10.98 9.31
CA PRO A 336 -8.49 11.99 9.30
C PRO A 336 -8.84 13.10 10.32
N THR A 337 -7.86 13.44 11.18
CA THR A 337 -7.98 14.53 12.14
C THR A 337 -7.75 15.90 11.49
N LYS A 338 -7.00 15.92 10.39
CA LYS A 338 -6.67 17.08 9.58
C LYS A 338 -7.08 16.82 8.14
N THR A 339 -7.95 17.63 7.59
CA THR A 339 -8.45 17.50 6.20
C THR A 339 -8.01 18.64 5.30
N GLU A 340 -7.50 19.75 5.86
CA GLU A 340 -6.92 20.86 5.10
C GLU A 340 -5.42 20.68 4.92
N GLY A 341 -4.91 20.94 3.71
CA GLY A 341 -3.50 20.79 3.37
C GLY A 341 -3.04 19.33 3.41
N VAL A 342 -3.95 18.37 3.26
CA VAL A 342 -3.69 16.94 3.42
C VAL A 342 -2.80 16.40 2.31
N ALA A 343 -2.94 16.89 1.08
CA ALA A 343 -2.13 16.45 -0.04
C ALA A 343 -0.67 16.94 0.11
N MET A 344 -0.49 18.21 0.50
CA MET A 344 0.85 18.72 0.83
C MET A 344 1.43 18.02 2.05
N GLY A 345 0.61 17.70 3.05
CA GLY A 345 1.02 16.94 4.23
C GLY A 345 1.51 15.54 3.89
N ALA A 346 0.81 14.83 3.01
CA ALA A 346 1.22 13.50 2.52
C ALA A 346 2.56 13.57 1.75
N LEU A 347 2.70 14.53 0.83
CA LEU A 347 3.96 14.73 0.11
C LEU A 347 5.13 15.02 1.06
N GLN A 348 4.90 15.88 2.07
CA GLN A 348 5.92 16.22 3.06
C GLN A 348 6.28 15.00 3.93
N PHE A 349 5.30 14.20 4.33
CA PHE A 349 5.51 12.98 5.11
C PHE A 349 6.39 11.98 4.36
N LEU A 350 6.07 11.67 3.10
CA LEU A 350 6.86 10.78 2.25
C LEU A 350 8.27 11.31 1.98
N THR A 351 8.40 12.65 1.83
CA THR A 351 9.70 13.32 1.66
C THR A 351 10.55 13.19 2.93
N ASN A 352 9.97 13.44 4.09
CA ASN A 352 10.68 13.35 5.38
C ASN A 352 11.07 11.91 5.71
N MET A 353 10.28 10.94 5.30
CA MET A 353 10.60 9.51 5.40
C MET A 353 11.87 9.14 4.61
N GLY A 354 12.25 9.93 3.61
CA GLY A 354 13.39 9.64 2.75
C GLY A 354 13.05 8.92 1.45
N LEU A 355 11.76 8.64 1.19
CA LEU A 355 11.31 7.89 0.02
C LEU A 355 11.76 8.49 -1.32
N PHE A 356 12.05 9.80 -1.33
CA PHE A 356 12.44 10.56 -2.53
C PHE A 356 13.90 11.03 -2.49
N ILE A 357 14.74 10.48 -1.62
CA ILE A 357 16.17 10.82 -1.60
C ILE A 357 16.79 10.51 -2.97
N GLY A 358 17.44 11.52 -3.55
CA GLY A 358 18.05 11.44 -4.89
C GLY A 358 17.16 11.94 -6.03
N GLN A 359 15.88 12.23 -5.79
CA GLN A 359 15.00 12.80 -6.80
C GLN A 359 15.36 14.23 -7.20
N SER A 360 15.00 14.60 -8.42
CA SER A 360 15.30 15.90 -8.99
C SER A 360 14.39 17.02 -8.44
N GLN A 361 14.86 18.27 -8.54
CA GLN A 361 14.01 19.42 -8.22
C GLN A 361 12.76 19.49 -9.10
N ALA A 362 12.83 19.01 -10.35
CA ALA A 362 11.69 18.97 -11.25
C ALA A 362 10.62 17.97 -10.74
N PHE A 363 11.01 16.85 -10.16
CA PHE A 363 10.10 15.92 -9.49
C PHE A 363 9.35 16.61 -8.36
N PHE A 364 10.08 17.26 -7.44
CA PHE A 364 9.46 17.96 -6.31
C PHE A 364 8.54 19.10 -6.75
N ALA A 365 8.92 19.86 -7.79
CA ALA A 365 8.07 20.90 -8.33
C ALA A 365 6.76 20.32 -8.90
N TYR A 366 6.84 19.22 -9.62
CA TYR A 366 5.67 18.56 -10.21
C TYR A 366 4.74 17.99 -9.13
N MET A 367 5.29 17.25 -8.15
CA MET A 367 4.50 16.69 -7.05
C MET A 367 3.88 17.78 -6.18
N THR A 368 4.61 18.87 -5.91
CA THR A 368 4.09 20.02 -5.17
C THR A 368 2.92 20.67 -5.91
N GLN A 369 3.00 20.83 -7.22
CA GLN A 369 1.90 21.37 -8.01
C GLN A 369 0.66 20.47 -7.90
N LEU A 370 0.81 19.15 -8.06
CA LEU A 370 -0.34 18.23 -7.96
C LEU A 370 -0.97 18.27 -6.56
N ALA A 371 -0.15 18.31 -5.52
CA ALA A 371 -0.62 18.37 -4.14
C ALA A 371 -1.37 19.70 -3.86
N GLN A 372 -0.84 20.84 -4.30
CA GLN A 372 -1.48 22.14 -4.15
C GLN A 372 -2.82 22.20 -4.88
N GLU A 373 -2.88 21.72 -6.15
CA GLU A 373 -4.12 21.65 -6.91
C GLU A 373 -5.19 20.80 -6.20
N ALA A 374 -4.81 19.67 -5.59
CA ALA A 374 -5.72 18.83 -4.82
C ALA A 374 -6.18 19.51 -3.52
N ASP A 375 -5.27 20.19 -2.81
CA ASP A 375 -5.61 20.94 -1.59
C ASP A 375 -6.47 22.19 -1.88
N ASP A 376 -6.36 22.78 -3.07
CA ASP A 376 -7.18 23.91 -3.50
C ASP A 376 -8.56 23.50 -4.00
N ALA A 377 -8.79 22.22 -4.29
CA ALA A 377 -10.09 21.73 -4.71
C ALA A 377 -11.17 22.00 -3.64
N ARG A 378 -12.34 22.43 -4.08
CA ARG A 378 -13.49 22.72 -3.20
C ARG A 378 -14.74 22.11 -3.81
N ARG A 379 -15.55 21.55 -2.95
CA ARG A 379 -16.86 21.05 -3.32
C ARG A 379 -17.75 22.23 -3.70
N THR A 380 -18.29 22.20 -4.91
CA THR A 380 -19.29 23.17 -5.35
C THR A 380 -20.68 22.54 -5.20
N CYS A 381 -21.55 23.19 -4.41
CA CYS A 381 -22.97 22.82 -4.36
C CYS A 381 -23.65 23.39 -5.62
N SER A 382 -24.18 22.52 -6.47
CA SER A 382 -25.04 22.88 -7.61
C SER A 382 -26.46 23.14 -7.13
#